data_15dade5d2b27bc3165cd250b136554d1
#
_entry.id   15dade5d2b27bc3165cd250b136554d1
#
_cell.length_a   1.000
_cell.length_b   1.000
_cell.length_c   1.000
_cell.angle_alpha   90.00
_cell.angle_beta   90.00
_cell.angle_gamma   90.00
#
_symmetry.space_group_name_H-M   'P 1'
#
loop_
_entity.id
_entity.type
_entity.pdbx_description
1 polymer ?
#
loop_
_entity_poly.entity_id
_entity_poly.type
_entity_poly.pdbx_seq_one_letter_code
_entity_poly.pdbx_strand_id
1 'polypeptide(L)'
;MPLASHPAPERHRRVTHRALPLGVLAAVALVGGLVVGSAFQSGSERVAHRFTQAWARADYGAMHRLLSESSRSRYPGADFRRAYENARATSTAVQIRADEPSGTRGGAVRVPLAVRTRAFGTITGEVALPVSGETIEWEPGLAFPGLPEGGRLTRDTKVPKRAKILSADGLTLAEGPAEARSSPLAGVGASIAGGMEVPDVDDGTDRMRSYGRGFPADTPVGTSGLERALQPQLEGRPGGTLSAGKRVLARSEPRAAGPVRSTIDTRVQAAAETALAGRFGGIAAIEPKTGAILALAGVAFSAPQPPGSVFKIVTTTAALEAGKVTPSKDFPVQTEAVIDGVPLSNANGEACGGSFKDSFANSCNSVFAPLGVEVGAKRLVATAERFGFNQPPIIAGALASSIPAADEIDGPLDLGSSAIGQGRVLATPLQMASVGQTIANDGLRLAPTLQASSSSKRTRVTSARTANTITRLMEGVVEYGTGTAGAVEGVRVAGKTGTAELGDTRGPEAEFDLADPTNTDAWFTAFAPAGRPRIAVAVLLVRAGTGGAVAAPAAQPVLVAGLKR
;
A
#
# COMPACT_ATOMS: atom_id res chain seq x y z
N MET A 1 23.18 34.30 -58.99
CA MET A 1 22.88 32.89 -59.37
C MET A 1 22.19 32.23 -58.18
N PRO A 2 20.92 31.89 -58.29
CA PRO A 2 20.20 31.20 -57.23
C PRO A 2 20.25 29.67 -57.45
N LEU A 3 20.48 28.92 -56.39
CA LEU A 3 20.37 27.46 -56.38
C LEU A 3 18.98 27.05 -55.96
N ALA A 4 18.43 26.15 -56.72
CA ALA A 4 17.07 25.69 -56.70
C ALA A 4 16.70 24.84 -55.46
N SER A 5 15.50 25.07 -54.95
CA SER A 5 14.78 24.23 -53.99
C SER A 5 14.22 22.98 -54.68
N HIS A 6 14.52 21.80 -54.11
CA HIS A 6 13.79 20.57 -54.45
C HIS A 6 12.69 20.33 -53.45
N PRO A 7 11.48 19.97 -53.88
CA PRO A 7 10.39 19.58 -53.00
C PRO A 7 10.52 18.12 -52.51
N ALA A 8 10.17 17.88 -51.24
CA ALA A 8 10.08 16.57 -50.64
C ALA A 8 8.87 15.78 -51.21
N PRO A 9 8.94 14.44 -51.33
CA PRO A 9 7.86 13.67 -51.90
C PRO A 9 6.73 13.43 -50.86
N GLU A 10 5.53 13.76 -51.33
CA GLU A 10 4.27 13.39 -50.68
C GLU A 10 4.11 11.84 -50.58
N ARG A 11 4.23 11.31 -49.38
CA ARG A 11 3.85 9.95 -49.03
C ARG A 11 2.75 9.93 -47.97
N HIS A 12 1.59 10.43 -48.27
CA HIS A 12 0.39 10.16 -47.47
C HIS A 12 -0.87 10.27 -48.35
N ARG A 13 -1.16 9.20 -49.11
CA ARG A 13 -2.52 8.99 -49.68
C ARG A 13 -2.68 7.67 -50.43
N ARG A 14 -2.37 6.53 -49.81
CA ARG A 14 -2.75 5.20 -50.42
C ARG A 14 -3.09 4.11 -49.41
N VAL A 15 -3.33 4.39 -48.13
CA VAL A 15 -3.66 3.33 -47.15
C VAL A 15 -5.15 3.32 -46.75
N THR A 16 -5.90 4.40 -47.00
CA THR A 16 -7.28 4.52 -46.51
C THR A 16 -8.35 3.88 -47.39
N HIS A 17 -8.07 3.50 -48.63
CA HIS A 17 -9.10 2.91 -49.52
C HIS A 17 -9.14 1.38 -49.61
N ARG A 18 -8.18 0.66 -48.97
CA ARG A 18 -8.20 -0.80 -48.95
C ARG A 18 -8.49 -1.44 -47.59
N ALA A 19 -8.48 -0.64 -46.50
CA ALA A 19 -8.77 -1.14 -45.15
C ALA A 19 -10.27 -1.08 -44.79
N LEU A 20 -11.03 -0.19 -45.39
CA LEU A 20 -12.47 -0.07 -45.15
C LEU A 20 -13.32 -1.27 -45.61
N PRO A 21 -13.10 -1.89 -46.78
CA PRO A 21 -13.91 -3.04 -47.16
C PRO A 21 -13.57 -4.31 -46.36
N LEU A 22 -12.33 -4.47 -45.86
CA LEU A 22 -11.95 -5.62 -45.04
C LEU A 22 -12.48 -5.50 -43.61
N GLY A 23 -12.52 -4.30 -43.05
CA GLY A 23 -13.10 -4.06 -41.72
C GLY A 23 -14.62 -4.27 -41.69
N VAL A 24 -15.33 -3.85 -42.71
CA VAL A 24 -16.77 -4.09 -42.87
C VAL A 24 -17.08 -5.56 -43.11
N LEU A 25 -16.29 -6.27 -43.89
CA LEU A 25 -16.44 -7.72 -44.11
C LEU A 25 -16.13 -8.51 -42.81
N ALA A 26 -15.14 -8.11 -42.02
CA ALA A 26 -14.86 -8.74 -40.73
C ALA A 26 -15.97 -8.44 -39.69
N ALA A 27 -16.53 -7.24 -39.69
CA ALA A 27 -17.65 -6.88 -38.81
C ALA A 27 -18.94 -7.59 -39.21
N VAL A 28 -19.22 -7.72 -40.53
CA VAL A 28 -20.36 -8.45 -41.02
C VAL A 28 -20.18 -9.96 -40.80
N ALA A 29 -18.98 -10.51 -40.92
CA ALA A 29 -18.70 -11.90 -40.59
C ALA A 29 -18.81 -12.17 -39.06
N LEU A 30 -18.42 -11.21 -38.20
CA LEU A 30 -18.55 -11.31 -36.76
C LEU A 30 -20.01 -11.18 -36.28
N VAL A 31 -20.77 -10.28 -36.90
CA VAL A 31 -22.21 -10.13 -36.63
C VAL A 31 -22.99 -11.28 -37.26
N GLY A 32 -22.66 -11.71 -38.46
CA GLY A 32 -23.27 -12.87 -39.13
C GLY A 32 -22.97 -14.17 -38.39
N GLY A 33 -21.72 -14.36 -37.91
CA GLY A 33 -21.34 -15.50 -37.08
C GLY A 33 -22.04 -15.55 -35.73
N LEU A 34 -22.25 -14.39 -35.07
CA LEU A 34 -23.02 -14.29 -33.85
C LEU A 34 -24.52 -14.54 -34.03
N VAL A 35 -25.09 -14.12 -35.16
CA VAL A 35 -26.52 -14.33 -35.45
C VAL A 35 -26.77 -15.78 -35.91
N VAL A 36 -25.87 -16.40 -36.68
CA VAL A 36 -25.99 -17.81 -37.12
C VAL A 36 -25.72 -18.77 -35.97
N GLY A 37 -24.77 -18.48 -35.06
CA GLY A 37 -24.54 -19.29 -33.87
C GLY A 37 -25.71 -19.30 -32.87
N SER A 38 -26.46 -18.20 -32.76
CA SER A 38 -27.62 -18.10 -31.87
C SER A 38 -28.90 -18.75 -32.44
N ALA A 39 -28.96 -18.97 -33.75
CA ALA A 39 -30.16 -19.50 -34.41
C ALA A 39 -30.33 -21.05 -34.32
N PHE A 40 -29.30 -21.77 -33.85
CA PHE A 40 -29.33 -23.25 -33.80
C PHE A 40 -29.33 -23.80 -32.36
N GLN A 41 -29.29 -22.95 -31.31
CA GLN A 41 -29.34 -23.47 -29.93
C GLN A 41 -30.77 -23.81 -29.51
N SER A 42 -30.96 -25.04 -29.03
CA SER A 42 -32.22 -25.44 -28.40
C SER A 42 -32.53 -24.59 -27.14
N GLY A 43 -33.80 -24.56 -26.68
CA GLY A 43 -34.17 -23.88 -25.45
C GLY A 43 -33.31 -24.31 -24.28
N SER A 44 -33.02 -25.59 -24.16
CA SER A 44 -32.18 -26.19 -23.10
C SER A 44 -30.73 -25.73 -23.21
N GLU A 45 -30.16 -25.62 -24.42
CA GLU A 45 -28.79 -25.12 -24.60
C GLU A 45 -28.65 -23.64 -24.21
N ARG A 46 -29.67 -22.81 -24.46
CA ARG A 46 -29.69 -21.41 -24.03
C ARG A 46 -29.71 -21.28 -22.51
N VAL A 47 -30.45 -22.15 -21.80
CA VAL A 47 -30.48 -22.17 -20.32
C VAL A 47 -29.13 -22.59 -19.77
N ALA A 48 -28.54 -23.66 -20.30
CA ALA A 48 -27.22 -24.15 -19.92
C ALA A 48 -26.13 -23.09 -20.16
N HIS A 49 -26.18 -22.41 -21.32
CA HIS A 49 -25.25 -21.32 -21.64
C HIS A 49 -25.38 -20.14 -20.65
N ARG A 50 -26.61 -19.68 -20.34
CA ARG A 50 -26.82 -18.62 -19.34
C ARG A 50 -26.29 -19.01 -17.98
N PHE A 51 -26.49 -20.23 -17.57
CA PHE A 51 -26.00 -20.76 -16.28
C PHE A 51 -24.47 -20.76 -16.21
N THR A 52 -23.79 -21.30 -17.23
CA THR A 52 -22.33 -21.40 -17.25
C THR A 52 -21.66 -20.04 -17.48
N GLN A 53 -22.29 -19.11 -18.17
CA GLN A 53 -21.83 -17.71 -18.26
C GLN A 53 -21.97 -16.98 -16.92
N ALA A 54 -23.04 -17.22 -16.16
CA ALA A 54 -23.16 -16.69 -14.79
C ALA A 54 -22.10 -17.31 -13.86
N TRP A 55 -21.83 -18.61 -14.01
CA TRP A 55 -20.75 -19.28 -13.28
C TRP A 55 -19.36 -18.66 -13.58
N ALA A 56 -19.05 -18.43 -14.85
CA ALA A 56 -17.79 -17.78 -15.24
C ALA A 56 -17.59 -16.40 -14.59
N ARG A 57 -18.68 -15.68 -14.32
CA ARG A 57 -18.68 -14.37 -13.62
C ARG A 57 -18.82 -14.49 -12.11
N ALA A 58 -18.92 -15.71 -11.56
CA ALA A 58 -19.21 -15.98 -10.15
C ALA A 58 -20.53 -15.33 -9.67
N ASP A 59 -21.50 -15.15 -10.57
CA ASP A 59 -22.85 -14.68 -10.23
C ASP A 59 -23.73 -15.86 -9.79
N TYR A 60 -23.49 -16.33 -8.56
CA TYR A 60 -24.21 -17.46 -8.00
C TYR A 60 -25.70 -17.18 -7.79
N GLY A 61 -26.09 -15.93 -7.64
CA GLY A 61 -27.49 -15.52 -7.56
C GLY A 61 -28.22 -15.71 -8.88
N ALA A 62 -27.62 -15.31 -10.00
CA ALA A 62 -28.16 -15.56 -11.34
C ALA A 62 -28.24 -17.06 -11.64
N MET A 63 -27.22 -17.83 -11.26
CA MET A 63 -27.22 -19.29 -11.41
C MET A 63 -28.37 -19.94 -10.63
N HIS A 64 -28.56 -19.57 -9.36
CA HIS A 64 -29.59 -20.11 -8.47
C HIS A 64 -31.01 -19.82 -8.99
N ARG A 65 -31.25 -18.65 -9.63
CA ARG A 65 -32.54 -18.34 -10.24
C ARG A 65 -32.90 -19.25 -11.42
N LEU A 66 -31.92 -19.86 -12.07
CA LEU A 66 -32.13 -20.80 -13.19
C LEU A 66 -32.39 -22.25 -12.72
N LEU A 67 -32.36 -22.53 -11.42
CA LEU A 67 -32.65 -23.85 -10.89
C LEU A 67 -34.16 -24.14 -10.87
N SER A 68 -34.51 -25.44 -10.92
CA SER A 68 -35.89 -25.88 -10.69
C SER A 68 -36.34 -25.54 -9.26
N GLU A 69 -37.64 -25.53 -9.03
CA GLU A 69 -38.20 -25.29 -7.69
C GLU A 69 -37.75 -26.37 -6.69
N SER A 70 -37.71 -27.61 -7.12
CA SER A 70 -37.22 -28.74 -6.32
C SER A 70 -35.74 -28.54 -5.91
N SER A 71 -34.89 -28.15 -6.88
CA SER A 71 -33.45 -27.87 -6.61
C SER A 71 -33.28 -26.66 -5.67
N ARG A 72 -34.05 -25.56 -5.86
CA ARG A 72 -34.00 -24.38 -4.98
C ARG A 72 -34.44 -24.70 -3.56
N SER A 73 -35.49 -25.51 -3.40
CA SER A 73 -35.98 -25.92 -2.07
C SER A 73 -34.98 -26.83 -1.36
N ARG A 74 -34.36 -27.78 -2.10
CA ARG A 74 -33.38 -28.70 -1.55
C ARG A 74 -32.03 -28.05 -1.26
N TYR A 75 -31.65 -27.06 -2.03
CA TYR A 75 -30.36 -26.34 -1.93
C TYR A 75 -30.60 -24.82 -1.88
N PRO A 76 -30.84 -24.25 -0.70
CA PRO A 76 -30.98 -22.81 -0.52
C PRO A 76 -29.79 -22.05 -1.05
N GLY A 77 -30.00 -20.79 -1.44
CA GLY A 77 -28.97 -19.98 -2.13
C GLY A 77 -27.62 -19.90 -1.41
N ALA A 78 -27.62 -19.96 -0.08
CA ALA A 78 -26.39 -19.98 0.72
C ALA A 78 -25.60 -21.31 0.54
N ASP A 79 -26.28 -22.45 0.55
CA ASP A 79 -25.66 -23.77 0.42
C ASP A 79 -25.19 -23.99 -1.03
N PHE A 80 -25.99 -23.54 -2.01
CA PHE A 80 -25.62 -23.53 -3.42
C PHE A 80 -24.33 -22.72 -3.62
N ARG A 81 -24.26 -21.50 -3.14
CA ARG A 81 -23.07 -20.65 -3.22
C ARG A 81 -21.87 -21.33 -2.57
N ARG A 82 -22.04 -21.87 -1.37
CA ARG A 82 -20.98 -22.54 -0.61
C ARG A 82 -20.38 -23.73 -1.39
N ALA A 83 -21.21 -24.48 -2.14
CA ALA A 83 -20.71 -25.58 -2.97
C ALA A 83 -19.71 -25.11 -4.02
N TYR A 84 -20.02 -24.02 -4.73
CA TYR A 84 -19.13 -23.42 -5.73
C TYR A 84 -17.90 -22.77 -5.12
N GLU A 85 -18.06 -22.05 -4.00
CA GLU A 85 -16.94 -21.44 -3.28
C GLU A 85 -15.97 -22.49 -2.74
N ASN A 86 -16.48 -23.58 -2.20
CA ASN A 86 -15.66 -24.73 -1.76
C ASN A 86 -14.95 -25.40 -2.95
N ALA A 87 -15.63 -25.62 -4.05
CA ALA A 87 -15.02 -26.18 -5.25
C ALA A 87 -13.93 -25.27 -5.80
N ARG A 88 -14.17 -23.96 -5.81
CA ARG A 88 -13.20 -22.92 -6.21
C ARG A 88 -11.98 -22.91 -5.29
N ALA A 89 -12.18 -22.92 -3.97
CA ALA A 89 -11.10 -22.92 -3.00
C ALA A 89 -10.28 -24.22 -3.06
N THR A 90 -10.95 -25.38 -3.12
CA THR A 90 -10.27 -26.68 -3.17
C THR A 90 -9.47 -26.86 -4.46
N SER A 91 -10.01 -26.47 -5.61
CA SER A 91 -9.31 -26.51 -6.89
C SER A 91 -8.29 -25.36 -7.08
N THR A 92 -8.28 -24.37 -6.19
CA THR A 92 -7.51 -23.11 -6.34
C THR A 92 -7.86 -22.33 -7.62
N ALA A 93 -9.12 -22.40 -8.06
CA ALA A 93 -9.55 -21.78 -9.32
C ALA A 93 -9.49 -20.27 -9.25
N VAL A 94 -8.90 -19.65 -10.28
CA VAL A 94 -8.81 -18.19 -10.44
C VAL A 94 -9.70 -17.67 -11.56
N GLN A 95 -10.00 -18.54 -12.53
CA GLN A 95 -10.86 -18.21 -13.65
C GLN A 95 -11.55 -19.46 -14.16
N ILE A 96 -12.81 -19.32 -14.52
CA ILE A 96 -13.58 -20.35 -15.21
C ILE A 96 -13.97 -19.77 -16.57
N ARG A 97 -13.77 -20.55 -17.61
CA ARG A 97 -14.23 -20.27 -18.97
C ARG A 97 -15.17 -21.39 -19.38
N ALA A 98 -16.36 -21.03 -19.83
CA ALA A 98 -17.31 -21.92 -20.43
C ALA A 98 -17.31 -21.70 -21.95
N ASP A 99 -17.21 -22.78 -22.71
CA ASP A 99 -17.40 -22.76 -24.13
C ASP A 99 -18.88 -23.00 -24.48
N GLU A 100 -19.23 -22.95 -25.75
CA GLU A 100 -20.61 -23.22 -26.20
C GLU A 100 -21.04 -24.67 -25.86
N PRO A 101 -22.32 -24.90 -25.58
CA PRO A 101 -22.83 -26.24 -25.37
C PRO A 101 -22.48 -27.17 -26.53
N SER A 102 -22.02 -28.38 -26.21
CA SER A 102 -21.58 -29.39 -27.21
C SER A 102 -22.70 -30.38 -27.59
N GLY A 103 -23.94 -30.11 -27.16
CA GLY A 103 -25.13 -30.92 -27.47
C GLY A 103 -25.79 -31.53 -26.24
N THR A 104 -26.92 -32.20 -26.46
CA THR A 104 -27.73 -32.82 -25.42
C THR A 104 -27.64 -34.33 -25.52
N ARG A 105 -27.36 -35.01 -24.39
CA ARG A 105 -27.36 -36.47 -24.31
C ARG A 105 -28.01 -36.92 -23.00
N GLY A 106 -28.96 -37.83 -23.09
CA GLY A 106 -29.66 -38.35 -21.87
C GLY A 106 -30.37 -37.31 -21.04
N GLY A 107 -30.97 -36.26 -21.68
CA GLY A 107 -31.65 -35.16 -21.00
C GLY A 107 -30.72 -34.12 -20.37
N ALA A 108 -29.42 -34.25 -20.50
CA ALA A 108 -28.45 -33.27 -19.97
C ALA A 108 -27.71 -32.57 -21.12
N VAL A 109 -27.57 -31.25 -21.00
CA VAL A 109 -26.77 -30.40 -21.87
C VAL A 109 -25.32 -30.40 -21.41
N ARG A 110 -24.42 -30.79 -22.32
CA ARG A 110 -22.98 -30.82 -22.03
C ARG A 110 -22.34 -29.47 -22.35
N VAL A 111 -21.63 -28.91 -21.39
CA VAL A 111 -20.89 -27.65 -21.59
C VAL A 111 -19.42 -27.88 -21.25
N PRO A 112 -18.51 -27.70 -22.22
CA PRO A 112 -17.08 -27.78 -21.97
C PRO A 112 -16.64 -26.60 -21.09
N LEU A 113 -15.78 -26.89 -20.11
CA LEU A 113 -15.24 -25.93 -19.16
C LEU A 113 -13.72 -26.00 -19.11
N ALA A 114 -13.08 -24.84 -19.03
CA ALA A 114 -11.66 -24.69 -18.72
C ALA A 114 -11.52 -23.92 -17.41
N VAL A 115 -11.02 -24.58 -16.38
CA VAL A 115 -10.78 -23.99 -15.05
C VAL A 115 -9.29 -23.72 -14.89
N ARG A 116 -8.91 -22.44 -14.93
CA ARG A 116 -7.53 -22.02 -14.66
C ARG A 116 -7.34 -21.95 -13.15
N THR A 117 -6.35 -22.66 -12.65
CA THR A 117 -6.05 -22.79 -11.23
C THR A 117 -4.68 -22.21 -10.90
N ARG A 118 -4.43 -21.89 -9.64
CA ARG A 118 -3.10 -21.44 -9.15
C ARG A 118 -2.13 -22.61 -9.05
N ALA A 119 -2.60 -23.75 -8.52
CA ALA A 119 -1.76 -24.89 -8.19
C ALA A 119 -1.62 -25.89 -9.33
N PHE A 120 -2.68 -26.11 -10.13
CA PHE A 120 -2.76 -27.26 -11.05
C PHE A 120 -2.77 -26.90 -12.54
N GLY A 121 -2.51 -25.64 -12.89
CA GLY A 121 -2.61 -25.17 -14.27
C GLY A 121 -4.08 -25.07 -14.73
N THR A 122 -4.35 -25.37 -16.00
CA THR A 122 -5.70 -25.37 -16.56
C THR A 122 -6.25 -26.78 -16.57
N ILE A 123 -7.39 -26.97 -15.89
CA ILE A 123 -8.14 -28.24 -15.87
C ILE A 123 -9.27 -28.09 -16.87
N THR A 124 -9.30 -28.96 -17.86
CA THR A 124 -10.38 -29.04 -18.86
C THR A 124 -11.30 -30.21 -18.54
N GLY A 125 -12.58 -30.01 -18.78
CA GLY A 125 -13.60 -31.03 -18.60
C GLY A 125 -14.95 -30.51 -19.08
N GLU A 126 -15.99 -31.29 -18.88
CA GLU A 126 -17.37 -30.85 -19.17
C GLU A 126 -18.26 -31.02 -17.97
N VAL A 127 -19.31 -30.23 -17.92
CA VAL A 127 -20.42 -30.41 -16.99
C VAL A 127 -21.66 -30.79 -17.79
N ALA A 128 -22.35 -31.84 -17.35
CA ALA A 128 -23.61 -32.27 -17.95
C ALA A 128 -24.76 -31.70 -17.09
N LEU A 129 -25.40 -30.65 -17.58
CA LEU A 129 -26.49 -29.94 -16.88
C LEU A 129 -27.84 -30.59 -17.24
N PRO A 130 -28.54 -31.24 -16.30
CA PRO A 130 -29.89 -31.74 -16.55
C PRO A 130 -30.83 -30.53 -16.67
N VAL A 131 -31.35 -30.31 -17.88
CA VAL A 131 -32.24 -29.19 -18.19
C VAL A 131 -33.64 -29.71 -18.45
N SER A 132 -34.62 -29.20 -17.72
CA SER A 132 -36.04 -29.44 -17.94
C SER A 132 -36.78 -28.13 -18.19
N GLY A 133 -37.27 -27.94 -19.42
CA GLY A 133 -37.84 -26.66 -19.84
C GLY A 133 -36.82 -25.53 -19.76
N GLU A 134 -37.09 -24.52 -18.94
CA GLU A 134 -36.21 -23.37 -18.72
C GLU A 134 -35.41 -23.44 -17.40
N THR A 135 -35.36 -24.59 -16.75
CA THR A 135 -34.74 -24.79 -15.44
C THR A 135 -33.73 -25.91 -15.43
N ILE A 136 -32.83 -25.88 -14.44
CA ILE A 136 -31.76 -26.86 -14.25
C ILE A 136 -32.04 -27.64 -12.97
N GLU A 137 -32.02 -28.97 -13.08
CA GLU A 137 -32.00 -29.89 -11.92
C GLU A 137 -30.57 -29.95 -11.41
N TRP A 138 -30.30 -29.22 -10.30
CA TRP A 138 -28.96 -29.06 -9.78
C TRP A 138 -28.68 -29.95 -8.60
N GLU A 139 -27.45 -30.46 -8.55
CA GLU A 139 -26.90 -31.19 -7.41
C GLU A 139 -25.43 -30.78 -7.18
N PRO A 140 -24.85 -31.03 -5.98
CA PRO A 140 -23.46 -30.64 -5.69
C PRO A 140 -22.41 -31.20 -6.63
N GLY A 141 -22.65 -32.35 -7.29
CA GLY A 141 -21.78 -32.91 -8.32
C GLY A 141 -21.56 -32.02 -9.55
N LEU A 142 -22.44 -31.04 -9.77
CA LEU A 142 -22.33 -30.08 -10.87
C LEU A 142 -21.43 -28.88 -10.55
N ALA A 143 -20.92 -28.78 -9.32
CA ALA A 143 -20.12 -27.62 -8.90
C ALA A 143 -18.69 -27.62 -9.45
N PHE A 144 -18.25 -28.69 -10.11
CA PHE A 144 -16.93 -28.74 -10.76
C PHE A 144 -16.94 -29.78 -11.91
N PRO A 145 -16.23 -29.51 -13.05
CA PRO A 145 -16.19 -30.46 -14.15
C PRO A 145 -15.52 -31.78 -13.74
N GLY A 146 -16.20 -32.87 -14.06
CA GLY A 146 -15.74 -34.24 -13.76
C GLY A 146 -15.95 -34.70 -12.32
N LEU A 147 -16.69 -33.96 -11.51
CA LEU A 147 -17.14 -34.39 -10.19
C LEU A 147 -18.30 -35.39 -10.37
N PRO A 148 -18.24 -36.59 -9.80
CA PRO A 148 -19.36 -37.55 -9.85
C PRO A 148 -20.49 -37.11 -8.93
N GLU A 149 -21.68 -37.70 -9.14
CA GLU A 149 -22.82 -37.52 -8.25
C GLU A 149 -22.44 -37.87 -6.80
N GLY A 150 -22.82 -37.02 -5.85
CA GLY A 150 -22.44 -37.16 -4.45
C GLY A 150 -20.95 -37.04 -4.13
N GLY A 151 -20.11 -36.84 -5.16
CA GLY A 151 -18.68 -36.70 -5.01
C GLY A 151 -18.26 -35.35 -4.44
N ARG A 152 -17.08 -35.34 -3.80
CA ARG A 152 -16.43 -34.11 -3.30
C ARG A 152 -15.06 -33.93 -3.91
N LEU A 153 -14.70 -32.68 -4.16
CA LEU A 153 -13.31 -32.35 -4.47
C LEU A 153 -12.47 -32.47 -3.20
N THR A 154 -11.34 -33.11 -3.34
CA THR A 154 -10.31 -33.20 -2.30
C THR A 154 -8.99 -32.77 -2.87
N ARG A 155 -8.17 -32.13 -2.05
CA ARG A 155 -6.82 -31.73 -2.38
C ARG A 155 -5.85 -32.28 -1.34
N ASP A 156 -4.88 -33.05 -1.82
CA ASP A 156 -3.67 -33.35 -1.08
C ASP A 156 -2.59 -32.35 -1.51
N THR A 157 -2.07 -31.58 -0.56
CA THR A 157 -1.21 -30.43 -0.84
C THR A 157 0.26 -30.74 -0.51
N LYS A 158 1.14 -30.47 -1.49
CA LYS A 158 2.59 -30.41 -1.25
C LYS A 158 3.01 -28.95 -1.15
N VAL A 159 3.50 -28.54 0.02
CA VAL A 159 3.96 -27.16 0.27
C VAL A 159 5.38 -26.98 -0.28
N PRO A 160 5.67 -25.90 -1.02
CA PRO A 160 7.03 -25.61 -1.47
C PRO A 160 7.90 -25.07 -0.31
N LYS A 161 9.22 -25.13 -0.49
CA LYS A 161 10.15 -24.44 0.42
C LYS A 161 9.90 -22.92 0.33
N ARG A 162 9.78 -22.26 1.48
CA ARG A 162 9.66 -20.80 1.59
C ARG A 162 10.98 -20.14 1.18
N ALA A 163 10.91 -19.06 0.42
CA ALA A 163 12.08 -18.34 -0.06
C ALA A 163 12.83 -17.64 1.08
N LYS A 164 14.15 -17.43 0.89
CA LYS A 164 14.96 -16.58 1.75
C LYS A 164 14.62 -15.11 1.51
N ILE A 165 14.74 -14.29 2.55
CA ILE A 165 14.75 -12.84 2.45
C ILE A 165 16.19 -12.38 2.52
N LEU A 166 16.61 -11.61 1.53
CA LEU A 166 17.94 -11.01 1.48
C LEU A 166 17.84 -9.49 1.67
N SER A 167 18.83 -8.91 2.28
CA SER A 167 19.07 -7.47 2.33
C SER A 167 19.48 -6.92 0.95
N ALA A 168 19.60 -5.60 0.83
CA ALA A 168 20.09 -4.95 -0.39
C ALA A 168 21.53 -5.35 -0.75
N ASP A 169 22.37 -5.59 0.25
CA ASP A 169 23.76 -6.04 0.12
C ASP A 169 23.91 -7.57 0.02
N GLY A 170 22.78 -8.32 0.03
CA GLY A 170 22.77 -9.77 -0.24
C GLY A 170 22.93 -10.66 0.99
N LEU A 171 22.96 -10.09 2.19
CA LEU A 171 22.98 -10.86 3.43
C LEU A 171 21.61 -11.50 3.71
N THR A 172 21.60 -12.69 4.29
CA THR A 172 20.36 -13.39 4.63
C THR A 172 19.71 -12.76 5.86
N LEU A 173 18.52 -12.15 5.68
CA LEU A 173 17.70 -11.59 6.77
C LEU A 173 16.78 -12.64 7.39
N ALA A 174 16.24 -13.56 6.58
CA ALA A 174 15.45 -14.67 7.08
C ALA A 174 15.54 -15.90 6.15
N GLU A 175 15.59 -17.09 6.74
CA GLU A 175 15.62 -18.37 6.02
C GLU A 175 14.93 -19.48 6.83
N GLY A 176 14.78 -20.66 6.23
CA GLY A 176 14.12 -21.83 6.82
C GLY A 176 12.67 -21.98 6.36
N PRO A 177 12.00 -23.08 6.75
CA PRO A 177 10.60 -23.33 6.46
C PRO A 177 9.68 -22.36 7.23
N ALA A 178 8.40 -22.28 6.86
CA ALA A 178 7.45 -21.37 7.49
C ALA A 178 7.27 -21.62 8.99
N GLU A 179 7.36 -22.89 9.40
CA GLU A 179 7.21 -23.35 10.78
C GLU A 179 8.45 -23.07 11.65
N ALA A 180 9.61 -22.84 11.03
CA ALA A 180 10.89 -22.66 11.71
C ALA A 180 11.77 -21.62 10.99
N ARG A 181 11.24 -20.41 10.86
CA ARG A 181 12.01 -19.29 10.31
C ARG A 181 13.08 -18.84 11.28
N SER A 182 14.25 -18.57 10.76
CA SER A 182 15.39 -18.06 11.52
C SER A 182 16.06 -16.90 10.81
N SER A 183 16.74 -16.06 11.57
CA SER A 183 17.59 -14.99 11.06
C SER A 183 19.04 -15.27 11.41
N PRO A 184 19.92 -15.47 10.42
CA PRO A 184 21.38 -15.61 10.68
C PRO A 184 22.00 -14.32 11.23
N LEU A 185 21.40 -13.16 10.95
CA LEU A 185 21.81 -11.86 11.49
C LEU A 185 21.00 -11.58 12.76
N ALA A 186 21.46 -12.14 13.89
CA ALA A 186 20.83 -11.88 15.19
C ALA A 186 20.67 -10.37 15.44
N GLY A 187 19.57 -9.97 16.09
CA GLY A 187 19.21 -8.56 16.28
C GLY A 187 18.63 -7.94 15.00
N VAL A 188 19.49 -7.39 14.15
CA VAL A 188 19.06 -6.64 12.93
C VAL A 188 18.18 -7.45 12.00
N GLY A 189 18.53 -8.70 11.72
CA GLY A 189 17.74 -9.54 10.84
C GLY A 189 16.42 -9.97 11.48
N ALA A 190 16.43 -10.35 12.74
CA ALA A 190 15.24 -10.81 13.45
C ALA A 190 14.20 -9.69 13.63
N SER A 191 14.64 -8.47 13.96
CA SER A 191 13.74 -7.33 14.18
C SER A 191 12.99 -6.93 12.91
N ILE A 192 13.67 -6.92 11.75
CA ILE A 192 13.04 -6.52 10.49
C ILE A 192 12.32 -7.68 9.77
N ALA A 193 12.76 -8.94 9.97
CA ALA A 193 12.12 -10.09 9.36
C ALA A 193 10.66 -10.22 9.78
N GLY A 194 10.38 -10.04 11.06
CA GLY A 194 9.04 -10.18 11.63
C GLY A 194 8.69 -11.62 11.99
N GLY A 195 7.45 -11.80 12.44
CA GLY A 195 6.91 -13.07 12.93
C GLY A 195 6.17 -13.88 11.88
N MET A 196 6.07 -15.18 12.17
CA MET A 196 5.25 -16.16 11.45
C MET A 196 4.32 -16.81 12.43
N GLU A 197 3.03 -16.88 12.11
CA GLU A 197 2.03 -17.51 12.95
C GLU A 197 1.04 -18.32 12.11
N VAL A 198 0.49 -19.39 12.70
CA VAL A 198 -0.64 -20.10 12.13
C VAL A 198 -1.88 -19.21 12.30
N PRO A 199 -2.65 -18.96 11.23
CA PRO A 199 -3.88 -18.17 11.35
C PRO A 199 -4.82 -18.74 12.40
N ASP A 200 -5.39 -17.89 13.25
CA ASP A 200 -6.30 -18.29 14.32
C ASP A 200 -7.49 -19.09 13.76
N VAL A 201 -7.98 -20.04 14.55
CA VAL A 201 -9.14 -20.86 14.20
C VAL A 201 -10.39 -20.00 14.03
N ASP A 202 -10.51 -18.93 14.81
CA ASP A 202 -11.62 -17.99 14.77
C ASP A 202 -11.51 -16.98 13.60
N ASP A 203 -10.31 -16.80 13.02
CA ASP A 203 -10.13 -16.05 11.77
C ASP A 203 -10.33 -16.95 10.54
N GLY A 204 -11.58 -17.33 10.31
CA GLY A 204 -11.98 -18.11 9.14
C GLY A 204 -11.56 -17.48 7.80
N THR A 205 -11.38 -16.17 7.77
CA THR A 205 -11.04 -15.41 6.55
C THR A 205 -9.62 -15.70 6.09
N ASP A 206 -8.62 -15.62 6.97
CA ASP A 206 -7.21 -15.84 6.60
C ASP A 206 -6.91 -17.33 6.36
N ARG A 207 -7.55 -18.22 7.09
CA ARG A 207 -7.49 -19.67 6.82
C ARG A 207 -8.06 -20.03 5.45
N MET A 208 -9.24 -19.51 5.10
CA MET A 208 -9.86 -19.71 3.78
C MET A 208 -9.05 -19.06 2.65
N ARG A 209 -8.43 -17.91 2.92
CA ARG A 209 -7.53 -17.24 1.97
C ARG A 209 -6.30 -18.10 1.68
N SER A 210 -5.65 -18.66 2.69
CA SER A 210 -4.51 -19.58 2.54
C SER A 210 -4.91 -20.83 1.78
N TYR A 211 -6.04 -21.44 2.16
CA TYR A 211 -6.59 -22.61 1.48
C TYR A 211 -6.92 -22.32 0.00
N GLY A 212 -7.53 -21.20 -0.30
CA GLY A 212 -7.85 -20.78 -1.69
C GLY A 212 -6.59 -20.47 -2.54
N ARG A 213 -5.46 -20.15 -1.91
CA ARG A 213 -4.16 -20.02 -2.59
C ARG A 213 -3.48 -21.36 -2.84
N GLY A 214 -3.95 -22.43 -2.23
CA GLY A 214 -3.47 -23.78 -2.42
C GLY A 214 -2.66 -24.35 -1.26
N PHE A 215 -2.49 -23.58 -0.19
CA PHE A 215 -1.82 -24.03 1.04
C PHE A 215 -2.79 -24.75 1.99
N PRO A 216 -2.33 -25.62 2.89
CA PRO A 216 -3.11 -26.04 4.03
C PRO A 216 -3.60 -24.82 4.83
N ALA A 217 -4.78 -24.93 5.44
CA ALA A 217 -5.40 -23.82 6.17
C ALA A 217 -4.61 -23.40 7.43
N ASP A 218 -3.79 -24.29 7.94
CA ASP A 218 -2.91 -24.15 9.11
C ASP A 218 -1.45 -23.81 8.73
N THR A 219 -1.18 -23.49 7.47
CA THR A 219 0.15 -23.06 7.06
C THR A 219 0.48 -21.70 7.69
N PRO A 220 1.64 -21.55 8.40
CA PRO A 220 2.05 -20.27 8.97
C PRO A 220 2.18 -19.19 7.90
N VAL A 221 1.72 -17.99 8.23
CA VAL A 221 1.82 -16.78 7.39
C VAL A 221 2.59 -15.69 8.12
N GLY A 222 3.18 -14.76 7.37
CA GLY A 222 3.83 -13.60 7.96
C GLY A 222 2.84 -12.68 8.65
N THR A 223 3.00 -12.43 9.94
CA THR A 223 2.14 -11.56 10.76
C THR A 223 2.72 -10.16 10.95
N SER A 224 4.03 -10.00 10.79
CA SER A 224 4.71 -8.72 10.90
C SER A 224 5.94 -8.64 9.99
N GLY A 225 6.58 -7.46 9.92
CA GLY A 225 7.84 -7.22 9.24
C GLY A 225 7.85 -7.59 7.75
N LEU A 226 9.03 -8.00 7.26
CA LEU A 226 9.23 -8.40 5.86
C LEU A 226 8.50 -9.70 5.51
N GLU A 227 8.32 -10.61 6.47
CA GLU A 227 7.57 -11.85 6.26
C GLU A 227 6.12 -11.56 5.85
N ARG A 228 5.48 -10.58 6.48
CA ARG A 228 4.13 -10.10 6.11
C ARG A 228 4.15 -9.30 4.82
N ALA A 229 5.07 -8.34 4.72
CA ALA A 229 5.14 -7.42 3.59
C ALA A 229 5.44 -8.13 2.25
N LEU A 230 6.21 -9.21 2.29
CA LEU A 230 6.67 -9.97 1.12
C LEU A 230 6.00 -11.36 1.01
N GLN A 231 4.97 -11.65 1.81
CA GLN A 231 4.31 -12.96 1.86
C GLN A 231 4.04 -13.58 0.48
N PRO A 232 3.44 -12.88 -0.51
CA PRO A 232 3.13 -13.47 -1.80
C PRO A 232 4.37 -13.89 -2.63
N GLN A 233 5.50 -13.22 -2.40
CA GLN A 233 6.75 -13.49 -3.10
C GLN A 233 7.54 -14.63 -2.45
N LEU A 234 7.32 -14.85 -1.14
CA LEU A 234 8.08 -15.83 -0.34
C LEU A 234 7.48 -17.23 -0.37
N GLU A 235 6.16 -17.35 -0.50
CA GLU A 235 5.44 -18.60 -0.32
C GLU A 235 5.60 -19.61 -1.46
N GLY A 236 6.05 -19.19 -2.65
CA GLY A 236 6.12 -20.06 -3.83
C GLY A 236 4.76 -20.46 -4.37
N ARG A 237 4.70 -21.58 -5.08
CA ARG A 237 3.46 -22.18 -5.61
C ARG A 237 3.31 -23.59 -5.07
N PRO A 238 2.24 -23.87 -4.31
CA PRO A 238 1.97 -25.24 -3.84
C PRO A 238 1.64 -26.15 -5.01
N GLY A 239 1.90 -27.43 -4.83
CA GLY A 239 1.53 -28.51 -5.74
C GLY A 239 0.68 -29.55 -5.03
N GLY A 240 0.60 -30.74 -5.61
CA GLY A 240 -0.11 -31.87 -5.02
C GLY A 240 -1.05 -32.56 -5.98
N THR A 241 -2.12 -33.15 -5.47
CA THR A 241 -3.13 -33.90 -6.22
C THR A 241 -4.52 -33.34 -5.96
N LEU A 242 -5.26 -33.03 -7.01
CA LEU A 242 -6.69 -32.71 -6.96
C LEU A 242 -7.48 -33.94 -7.39
N SER A 243 -8.42 -34.37 -6.58
CA SER A 243 -9.23 -35.55 -6.86
C SER A 243 -10.72 -35.29 -6.71
N ALA A 244 -11.53 -35.98 -7.51
CA ALA A 244 -12.98 -36.07 -7.41
C ALA A 244 -13.34 -37.50 -6.98
N GLY A 245 -13.58 -37.71 -5.71
CA GLY A 245 -13.66 -39.03 -5.14
C GLY A 245 -12.35 -39.82 -5.37
N LYS A 246 -12.42 -40.98 -6.00
CA LYS A 246 -11.23 -41.80 -6.34
C LYS A 246 -10.51 -41.37 -7.61
N ARG A 247 -11.11 -40.50 -8.40
CA ARG A 247 -10.54 -40.04 -9.69
C ARG A 247 -9.62 -38.85 -9.49
N VAL A 248 -8.37 -38.98 -9.94
CA VAL A 248 -7.43 -37.85 -10.00
C VAL A 248 -7.78 -36.96 -11.20
N LEU A 249 -8.04 -35.70 -10.93
CA LEU A 249 -8.31 -34.67 -11.97
C LEU A 249 -7.04 -33.97 -12.44
N ALA A 250 -6.12 -33.71 -11.51
CA ALA A 250 -4.85 -33.04 -11.84
C ALA A 250 -3.77 -33.35 -10.79
N ARG A 251 -2.52 -33.25 -11.23
CA ARG A 251 -1.32 -33.30 -10.37
C ARG A 251 -0.36 -32.18 -10.75
N SER A 252 0.33 -31.66 -9.75
CA SER A 252 1.40 -30.68 -9.96
C SER A 252 2.48 -30.83 -8.90
N GLU A 253 3.72 -30.53 -9.27
CA GLU A 253 4.80 -30.44 -8.30
C GLU A 253 4.87 -29.03 -7.69
N PRO A 254 5.21 -28.89 -6.39
CA PRO A 254 5.39 -27.61 -5.76
C PRO A 254 6.58 -26.87 -6.38
N ARG A 255 6.47 -25.56 -6.50
CA ARG A 255 7.56 -24.71 -7.00
C ARG A 255 7.94 -23.68 -5.95
N ALA A 256 9.15 -23.81 -5.40
CA ALA A 256 9.71 -22.83 -4.49
C ALA A 256 9.89 -21.47 -5.20
N ALA A 257 9.70 -20.38 -4.48
CA ALA A 257 10.11 -19.06 -4.95
C ALA A 257 11.64 -18.92 -4.84
N GLY A 258 12.23 -18.12 -5.72
CA GLY A 258 13.63 -17.72 -5.58
C GLY A 258 13.82 -16.75 -4.40
N PRO A 259 15.07 -16.55 -3.93
CA PRO A 259 15.35 -15.58 -2.88
C PRO A 259 14.79 -14.19 -3.22
N VAL A 260 14.17 -13.55 -2.25
CA VAL A 260 13.59 -12.20 -2.41
C VAL A 260 14.58 -11.19 -1.85
N ARG A 261 15.11 -10.33 -2.71
CA ARG A 261 16.00 -9.25 -2.30
C ARG A 261 15.15 -8.04 -1.89
N SER A 262 15.24 -7.66 -0.63
CA SER A 262 14.66 -6.43 -0.10
C SER A 262 15.56 -5.23 -0.40
N THR A 263 15.04 -4.02 -0.13
CA THR A 263 15.81 -2.78 -0.21
C THR A 263 16.50 -2.41 1.11
N ILE A 264 16.30 -3.19 2.16
CA ILE A 264 16.90 -2.96 3.48
C ILE A 264 18.43 -3.03 3.41
N ASP A 265 19.09 -1.96 3.84
CA ASP A 265 20.52 -1.89 4.03
C ASP A 265 20.83 -2.23 5.50
N THR A 266 21.62 -3.27 5.72
CA THR A 266 21.86 -3.79 7.08
C THR A 266 22.58 -2.81 8.00
N ARG A 267 23.43 -1.93 7.45
CA ARG A 267 24.13 -0.91 8.24
C ARG A 267 23.18 0.22 8.66
N VAL A 268 22.30 0.65 7.75
CA VAL A 268 21.29 1.68 8.05
C VAL A 268 20.27 1.14 9.03
N GLN A 269 19.84 -0.12 8.88
CA GLN A 269 18.93 -0.80 9.80
C GLN A 269 19.54 -0.91 11.21
N ALA A 270 20.80 -1.38 11.31
CA ALA A 270 21.50 -1.47 12.58
C ALA A 270 21.63 -0.10 13.28
N ALA A 271 21.94 0.95 12.51
CA ALA A 271 22.01 2.30 13.04
C ALA A 271 20.65 2.79 13.57
N ALA A 272 19.55 2.47 12.86
CA ALA A 272 18.21 2.82 13.28
C ALA A 272 17.78 2.09 14.57
N GLU A 273 18.08 0.81 14.69
CA GLU A 273 17.79 0.03 15.90
C GLU A 273 18.61 0.52 17.11
N THR A 274 19.90 0.76 16.88
CA THR A 274 20.78 1.32 17.92
C THR A 274 20.30 2.71 18.37
N ALA A 275 19.83 3.55 17.42
CA ALA A 275 19.32 4.87 17.72
C ALA A 275 18.01 4.86 18.51
N LEU A 276 17.16 3.85 18.36
CA LEU A 276 16.00 3.66 19.23
C LEU A 276 16.40 3.35 20.67
N ALA A 277 17.48 2.65 20.88
CA ALA A 277 18.03 2.31 22.20
C ALA A 277 17.00 1.70 23.17
N GLY A 278 16.10 0.85 22.66
CA GLY A 278 15.03 0.23 23.43
C GLY A 278 13.82 1.14 23.76
N ARG A 279 13.86 2.42 23.35
CA ARG A 279 12.73 3.35 23.52
C ARG A 279 11.56 2.97 22.64
N PHE A 280 10.34 3.19 23.12
CA PHE A 280 9.15 3.03 22.28
C PHE A 280 9.10 4.13 21.23
N GLY A 281 9.12 3.74 19.96
CA GLY A 281 9.18 4.66 18.83
C GLY A 281 9.44 3.96 17.51
N GLY A 282 9.69 4.73 16.47
CA GLY A 282 9.96 4.21 15.14
C GLY A 282 10.91 5.08 14.34
N ILE A 283 11.77 4.44 13.55
CA ILE A 283 12.68 5.10 12.61
C ILE A 283 12.51 4.50 11.22
N ALA A 284 12.26 5.34 10.24
CA ALA A 284 12.20 4.97 8.83
C ALA A 284 13.26 5.73 8.03
N ALA A 285 13.95 5.03 7.12
CA ALA A 285 14.91 5.63 6.20
C ALA A 285 14.60 5.25 4.76
N ILE A 286 14.65 6.22 3.83
CA ILE A 286 14.32 6.06 2.40
C ILE A 286 15.45 6.65 1.55
N GLU A 287 15.78 5.98 0.44
CA GLU A 287 16.63 6.55 -0.60
C GLU A 287 15.83 7.52 -1.47
N PRO A 288 16.19 8.82 -1.54
CA PRO A 288 15.34 9.84 -2.17
C PRO A 288 15.08 9.62 -3.66
N LYS A 289 16.04 9.11 -4.40
CA LYS A 289 15.96 8.98 -5.87
C LYS A 289 15.26 7.72 -6.37
N THR A 290 15.05 6.73 -5.51
CA THR A 290 14.43 5.44 -5.87
C THR A 290 13.15 5.14 -5.10
N GLY A 291 12.96 5.72 -3.91
CA GLY A 291 11.90 5.37 -2.99
C GLY A 291 12.18 4.06 -2.23
N ALA A 292 13.39 3.51 -2.36
CA ALA A 292 13.80 2.30 -1.66
C ALA A 292 13.86 2.54 -0.15
N ILE A 293 13.18 1.70 0.61
CA ILE A 293 13.22 1.73 2.07
C ILE A 293 14.53 1.08 2.51
N LEU A 294 15.36 1.85 3.21
CA LEU A 294 16.68 1.42 3.67
C LEU A 294 16.64 0.81 5.07
N ALA A 295 15.74 1.31 5.91
CA ALA A 295 15.54 0.83 7.27
C ALA A 295 14.10 1.08 7.75
N LEU A 296 13.63 0.16 8.59
CA LEU A 296 12.39 0.26 9.36
C LEU A 296 12.66 -0.34 10.74
N ALA A 297 12.73 0.50 11.76
CA ALA A 297 12.97 0.05 13.13
C ALA A 297 11.77 0.44 14.03
N GLY A 298 11.44 -0.40 15.00
CA GLY A 298 10.32 -0.20 15.91
C GLY A 298 8.98 -0.09 15.18
N VAL A 299 8.16 0.86 15.59
CA VAL A 299 6.81 1.08 15.02
C VAL A 299 6.82 1.99 13.78
N ALA A 300 7.87 1.92 12.97
CA ALA A 300 8.13 2.81 11.83
C ALA A 300 6.96 2.98 10.85
N PHE A 301 6.07 1.99 10.72
CA PHE A 301 4.94 1.99 9.76
C PHE A 301 3.62 1.49 10.35
N SER A 302 3.58 1.14 11.64
CA SER A 302 2.45 0.42 12.26
C SER A 302 1.73 1.17 13.38
N ALA A 303 2.25 2.33 13.84
CA ALA A 303 1.64 3.14 14.88
C ALA A 303 1.66 4.62 14.48
N PRO A 304 0.62 5.10 13.77
CA PRO A 304 0.51 6.52 13.46
C PRO A 304 0.26 7.33 14.73
N GLN A 305 1.00 8.44 14.88
CA GLN A 305 0.90 9.41 15.96
C GLN A 305 0.74 10.81 15.39
N PRO A 306 0.28 11.80 16.17
CA PRO A 306 0.31 13.19 15.76
C PRO A 306 1.74 13.61 15.36
N PRO A 307 1.96 14.09 14.13
CA PRO A 307 3.31 14.43 13.67
C PRO A 307 3.86 15.74 14.27
N GLY A 308 3.00 16.55 14.87
CA GLY A 308 3.38 17.87 15.36
C GLY A 308 4.05 18.72 14.27
N SER A 309 4.99 19.50 14.64
CA SER A 309 5.64 20.50 13.77
C SER A 309 6.40 19.92 12.55
N VAL A 310 6.65 18.61 12.44
CA VAL A 310 7.20 18.06 11.17
C VAL A 310 6.18 18.17 10.03
N PHE A 311 4.88 18.25 10.35
CA PHE A 311 3.82 18.48 9.36
C PHE A 311 3.88 19.89 8.73
N LYS A 312 4.56 20.85 9.38
CA LYS A 312 4.77 22.20 8.83
C LYS A 312 5.49 22.20 7.48
N ILE A 313 6.16 21.11 7.09
CA ILE A 313 6.69 20.92 5.72
C ILE A 313 5.53 20.92 4.72
N VAL A 314 4.44 20.22 5.04
CA VAL A 314 3.22 20.14 4.21
C VAL A 314 2.52 21.50 4.16
N THR A 315 2.33 22.13 5.32
CA THR A 315 1.71 23.47 5.45
C THR A 315 2.51 24.53 4.69
N THR A 316 3.85 24.51 4.80
CA THR A 316 4.74 25.40 4.04
C THR A 316 4.59 25.19 2.53
N THR A 317 4.49 23.95 2.08
CA THR A 317 4.26 23.64 0.66
C THR A 317 2.97 24.29 0.18
N ALA A 318 1.87 24.10 0.91
CA ALA A 318 0.58 24.67 0.58
C ALA A 318 0.59 26.22 0.60
N ALA A 319 1.28 26.82 1.56
CA ALA A 319 1.38 28.26 1.71
C ALA A 319 2.22 28.93 0.61
N LEU A 320 3.36 28.34 0.24
CA LEU A 320 4.20 28.80 -0.87
C LEU A 320 3.47 28.71 -2.22
N GLU A 321 2.79 27.59 -2.48
CA GLU A 321 1.99 27.41 -3.70
C GLU A 321 0.80 28.36 -3.78
N ALA A 322 0.25 28.74 -2.61
CA ALA A 322 -0.83 29.72 -2.52
C ALA A 322 -0.35 31.17 -2.61
N GLY A 323 0.97 31.42 -2.64
CA GLY A 323 1.54 32.77 -2.59
C GLY A 323 1.28 33.51 -1.27
N LYS A 324 0.98 32.78 -0.20
CA LYS A 324 0.70 33.37 1.14
C LYS A 324 1.97 33.78 1.87
N VAL A 325 3.10 33.13 1.55
CA VAL A 325 4.40 33.39 2.17
C VAL A 325 5.53 33.43 1.12
N THR A 326 6.57 34.17 1.46
CA THR A 326 7.91 34.08 0.91
C THR A 326 8.89 33.88 2.09
N PRO A 327 10.12 33.40 1.85
CA PRO A 327 11.09 33.21 2.93
C PRO A 327 11.39 34.48 3.75
N SER A 328 11.24 35.65 3.13
CA SER A 328 11.48 36.97 3.73
C SER A 328 10.22 37.67 4.25
N LYS A 329 9.04 37.06 4.17
CA LYS A 329 7.83 37.65 4.77
C LYS A 329 7.99 37.71 6.27
N ASP A 330 7.83 38.89 6.86
CA ASP A 330 7.91 39.08 8.31
C ASP A 330 6.60 38.79 9.02
N PHE A 331 6.72 38.30 10.24
CA PHE A 331 5.65 37.97 11.15
C PHE A 331 5.91 38.59 12.53
N PRO A 332 4.88 38.98 13.27
CA PRO A 332 5.02 39.45 14.63
C PRO A 332 5.72 38.40 15.52
N VAL A 333 6.54 38.87 16.44
CA VAL A 333 7.14 38.04 17.51
C VAL A 333 6.13 37.91 18.64
N GLN A 334 5.60 36.73 18.87
CA GLN A 334 4.52 36.43 19.79
C GLN A 334 4.77 35.08 20.49
N THR A 335 4.21 34.89 21.68
CA THR A 335 4.28 33.61 22.39
C THR A 335 3.22 32.60 21.92
N GLU A 336 2.13 33.10 21.33
CA GLU A 336 0.99 32.30 20.89
C GLU A 336 0.21 32.99 19.76
N ALA A 337 -0.67 32.26 19.13
CA ALA A 337 -1.74 32.81 18.28
C ALA A 337 -3.09 32.45 18.88
N VAL A 338 -3.98 33.41 19.01
CA VAL A 338 -5.35 33.14 19.46
C VAL A 338 -6.23 32.92 18.24
N ILE A 339 -6.86 31.74 18.15
CA ILE A 339 -7.78 31.36 17.07
C ILE A 339 -9.09 30.91 17.73
N ASP A 340 -10.21 31.55 17.39
CA ASP A 340 -11.53 31.30 17.97
C ASP A 340 -11.53 31.41 19.53
N GLY A 341 -10.74 32.34 20.05
CA GLY A 341 -10.60 32.55 21.49
C GLY A 341 -9.68 31.53 22.20
N VAL A 342 -9.10 30.57 21.50
CA VAL A 342 -8.20 29.56 22.08
C VAL A 342 -6.74 29.89 21.72
N PRO A 343 -5.84 30.01 22.72
CA PRO A 343 -4.43 30.22 22.47
C PRO A 343 -3.75 28.94 21.97
N LEU A 344 -3.01 29.06 20.88
CA LEU A 344 -2.09 28.03 20.36
C LEU A 344 -0.66 28.52 20.59
N SER A 345 -0.09 28.08 21.70
CA SER A 345 1.21 28.55 22.18
C SER A 345 2.37 27.97 21.40
N ASN A 346 3.48 28.70 21.35
CA ASN A 346 4.76 28.15 20.91
C ASN A 346 5.31 27.16 21.94
N ALA A 347 6.21 26.29 21.54
CA ALA A 347 6.84 25.35 22.45
C ALA A 347 7.46 26.12 23.65
N ASN A 348 7.27 25.61 24.84
CA ASN A 348 7.73 26.22 26.11
C ASN A 348 7.28 27.67 26.32
N GLY A 349 6.26 28.19 25.63
CA GLY A 349 5.81 29.56 25.70
C GLY A 349 6.82 30.60 25.18
N GLU A 350 7.78 30.19 24.34
CA GLU A 350 8.82 31.07 23.82
C GLU A 350 8.25 32.08 22.81
N ALA A 351 8.79 33.32 22.86
CA ALA A 351 8.47 34.33 21.86
C ALA A 351 9.11 34.00 20.53
N CYS A 352 8.30 33.92 19.46
CA CYS A 352 8.72 33.40 18.17
C CYS A 352 8.04 34.17 17.03
N GLY A 353 8.77 34.45 15.93
CA GLY A 353 8.33 35.27 14.81
C GLY A 353 9.51 35.70 13.94
N GLY A 354 9.48 36.96 13.45
CA GLY A 354 10.48 37.48 12.54
C GLY A 354 10.26 37.01 11.09
N SER A 355 11.31 36.85 10.29
CA SER A 355 11.15 36.38 8.92
C SER A 355 10.51 34.97 8.89
N PHE A 356 9.84 34.62 7.79
CA PHE A 356 9.30 33.26 7.62
C PHE A 356 10.40 32.19 7.74
N LYS A 357 11.61 32.52 7.27
CA LYS A 357 12.78 31.64 7.41
C LYS A 357 13.07 31.36 8.90
N ASP A 358 13.09 32.40 9.75
CA ASP A 358 13.36 32.27 11.18
C ASP A 358 12.19 31.60 11.92
N SER A 359 10.96 31.95 11.55
CA SER A 359 9.76 31.32 12.05
C SER A 359 9.69 29.82 11.75
N PHE A 360 10.17 29.38 10.57
CA PHE A 360 10.29 27.97 10.21
C PHE A 360 11.39 27.28 11.01
N ALA A 361 12.56 27.93 11.14
CA ALA A 361 13.73 27.39 11.85
C ALA A 361 13.41 27.17 13.35
N ASN A 362 12.70 28.12 13.97
CA ASN A 362 12.29 28.07 15.37
C ASN A 362 10.92 27.42 15.58
N SER A 363 10.28 26.98 14.49
CA SER A 363 9.03 26.20 14.57
C SER A 363 7.84 26.95 15.21
N CYS A 364 7.66 28.25 14.95
CA CYS A 364 6.66 29.12 15.59
C CYS A 364 5.21 28.65 15.32
N ASN A 365 4.49 28.17 16.34
CA ASN A 365 3.05 27.87 16.24
C ASN A 365 2.25 29.14 16.00
N SER A 366 2.65 30.26 16.66
CA SER A 366 2.06 31.61 16.50
C SER A 366 2.03 32.09 15.03
N VAL A 367 2.90 31.54 14.18
CA VAL A 367 2.94 31.85 12.73
C VAL A 367 2.20 30.78 11.93
N PHE A 368 2.45 29.50 12.21
CA PHE A 368 1.98 28.41 11.36
C PHE A 368 0.50 28.08 11.52
N ALA A 369 -0.09 28.28 12.71
CA ALA A 369 -1.51 28.02 12.93
C ALA A 369 -2.40 29.03 12.16
N PRO A 370 -2.19 30.36 12.29
CA PRO A 370 -2.90 31.34 11.46
C PRO A 370 -2.64 31.17 9.95
N LEU A 371 -1.40 30.85 9.57
CA LEU A 371 -1.05 30.59 8.18
C LEU A 371 -1.85 29.42 7.60
N GLY A 372 -2.10 28.36 8.39
CA GLY A 372 -2.97 27.27 8.00
C GLY A 372 -4.40 27.71 7.72
N VAL A 373 -4.93 28.60 8.57
CA VAL A 373 -6.25 29.21 8.36
C VAL A 373 -6.29 30.03 7.06
N GLU A 374 -5.24 30.84 6.79
CA GLU A 374 -5.12 31.59 5.53
C GLU A 374 -5.01 30.71 4.28
N VAL A 375 -4.38 29.55 4.39
CA VAL A 375 -4.25 28.55 3.31
C VAL A 375 -5.60 27.89 3.00
N GLY A 376 -6.38 27.63 4.02
CA GLY A 376 -7.70 27.00 3.96
C GLY A 376 -7.66 25.48 3.90
N ALA A 377 -8.68 24.82 4.47
CA ALA A 377 -8.79 23.39 4.64
C ALA A 377 -8.62 22.61 3.30
N LYS A 378 -9.34 23.00 2.25
CA LYS A 378 -9.28 22.33 0.95
C LYS A 378 -7.87 22.24 0.38
N ARG A 379 -7.08 23.32 0.49
CA ARG A 379 -5.72 23.35 -0.04
C ARG A 379 -4.74 22.58 0.85
N LEU A 380 -4.88 22.69 2.17
CA LEU A 380 -4.06 21.97 3.13
C LEU A 380 -4.23 20.45 2.93
N VAL A 381 -5.48 19.97 2.92
CA VAL A 381 -5.81 18.54 2.75
C VAL A 381 -5.34 18.03 1.38
N ALA A 382 -5.66 18.72 0.29
CA ALA A 382 -5.21 18.33 -1.05
C ALA A 382 -3.67 18.28 -1.15
N THR A 383 -2.94 19.14 -0.44
CA THR A 383 -1.48 19.09 -0.38
C THR A 383 -1.00 17.88 0.42
N ALA A 384 -1.59 17.60 1.57
CA ALA A 384 -1.29 16.41 2.37
C ALA A 384 -1.53 15.11 1.58
N GLU A 385 -2.63 15.02 0.84
CA GLU A 385 -2.95 13.86 -0.02
C GLU A 385 -1.92 13.66 -1.14
N ARG A 386 -1.42 14.72 -1.76
CA ARG A 386 -0.31 14.61 -2.71
C ARG A 386 0.96 14.05 -2.05
N PHE A 387 1.23 14.39 -0.79
CA PHE A 387 2.30 13.78 0.00
C PHE A 387 2.02 12.33 0.42
N GLY A 388 0.78 11.84 0.30
CA GLY A 388 0.39 10.46 0.55
C GLY A 388 -0.47 10.22 1.79
N PHE A 389 -0.89 11.27 2.48
CA PHE A 389 -1.92 11.14 3.52
C PHE A 389 -3.24 10.67 2.91
N ASN A 390 -4.09 10.04 3.70
CA ASN A 390 -5.38 9.48 3.28
C ASN A 390 -5.30 8.42 2.16
N GLN A 391 -4.09 7.90 1.87
CA GLN A 391 -3.92 6.86 0.87
C GLN A 391 -3.70 5.49 1.54
N PRO A 392 -4.27 4.41 0.97
CA PRO A 392 -4.01 3.07 1.50
C PRO A 392 -2.52 2.77 1.45
N PRO A 393 -1.96 2.15 2.50
CA PRO A 393 -0.55 1.81 2.53
C PRO A 393 -0.19 0.79 1.45
N ILE A 394 0.98 0.98 0.84
CA ILE A 394 1.50 0.08 -0.21
C ILE A 394 2.15 -1.16 0.41
N ILE A 395 2.63 -1.05 1.64
CA ILE A 395 3.31 -2.13 2.37
C ILE A 395 2.28 -2.86 3.23
N ALA A 396 2.16 -4.17 3.05
CA ALA A 396 1.25 -4.98 3.86
C ALA A 396 1.63 -4.89 5.35
N GLY A 397 0.64 -4.58 6.18
CA GLY A 397 0.84 -4.36 7.62
C GLY A 397 1.16 -2.92 8.01
N ALA A 398 1.38 -2.03 7.05
CA ALA A 398 1.46 -0.60 7.35
C ALA A 398 0.08 0.00 7.64
N LEU A 399 0.03 0.99 8.51
CA LEU A 399 -1.16 1.79 8.76
C LEU A 399 -1.12 3.09 7.94
N ALA A 400 -2.30 3.54 7.52
CA ALA A 400 -2.42 4.79 6.79
C ALA A 400 -2.13 5.99 7.70
N SER A 401 -1.45 6.98 7.16
CA SER A 401 -1.39 8.32 7.74
C SER A 401 -2.56 9.14 7.24
N SER A 402 -3.15 9.95 8.09
CA SER A 402 -4.41 10.63 7.80
C SER A 402 -4.41 12.10 8.21
N ILE A 403 -5.24 12.86 7.52
CA ILE A 403 -5.74 14.18 7.88
C ILE A 403 -7.25 14.15 7.65
N PRO A 404 -8.07 14.81 8.46
CA PRO A 404 -9.51 14.89 8.23
C PRO A 404 -9.82 15.41 6.83
N ALA A 405 -10.94 14.97 6.24
CA ALA A 405 -11.42 15.55 5.00
C ALA A 405 -11.67 17.05 5.16
N ALA A 406 -11.59 17.82 4.08
CA ALA A 406 -11.66 19.28 4.16
C ALA A 406 -13.00 19.81 4.69
N ASP A 407 -14.06 19.05 4.53
CA ASP A 407 -15.42 19.32 5.05
C ASP A 407 -15.65 18.77 6.47
N GLU A 408 -14.71 17.98 6.99
CA GLU A 408 -14.70 17.49 8.36
C GLU A 408 -13.85 18.35 9.30
N ILE A 409 -13.09 19.32 8.77
CA ILE A 409 -12.33 20.30 9.57
C ILE A 409 -13.28 21.38 10.05
N ASP A 410 -13.52 21.39 11.36
CA ASP A 410 -14.53 22.24 11.98
C ASP A 410 -13.93 23.59 12.43
N GLY A 411 -14.02 24.56 11.55
CA GLY A 411 -13.65 25.94 11.82
C GLY A 411 -12.14 26.24 11.85
N PRO A 412 -11.81 27.51 12.17
CA PRO A 412 -10.42 27.99 12.14
C PRO A 412 -9.49 27.33 13.16
N LEU A 413 -9.98 26.99 14.36
CA LEU A 413 -9.17 26.36 15.40
C LEU A 413 -8.72 24.96 15.01
N ASP A 414 -9.63 24.09 14.51
CA ASP A 414 -9.30 22.74 14.05
C ASP A 414 -8.34 22.81 12.84
N LEU A 415 -8.55 23.78 11.94
CA LEU A 415 -7.66 23.99 10.80
C LEU A 415 -6.26 24.46 11.24
N GLY A 416 -6.17 25.40 12.19
CA GLY A 416 -4.91 25.88 12.75
C GLY A 416 -4.14 24.74 13.45
N SER A 417 -4.84 23.94 14.25
CA SER A 417 -4.29 22.75 14.92
C SER A 417 -3.80 21.72 13.89
N SER A 418 -4.60 21.42 12.87
CA SER A 418 -4.21 20.53 11.78
C SER A 418 -2.97 21.03 11.01
N ALA A 419 -2.85 22.34 10.79
CA ALA A 419 -1.74 22.95 10.08
C ALA A 419 -0.39 22.84 10.83
N ILE A 420 -0.42 22.70 12.14
CA ILE A 420 0.78 22.45 12.97
C ILE A 420 0.98 20.95 13.27
N GLY A 421 0.16 20.07 12.66
CA GLY A 421 0.26 18.62 12.80
C GLY A 421 -0.28 18.05 14.09
N GLN A 422 -1.24 18.76 14.70
CA GLN A 422 -1.92 18.38 15.92
C GLN A 422 -3.38 17.98 15.63
N GLY A 423 -4.17 17.80 16.68
CA GLY A 423 -5.57 17.40 16.57
C GLY A 423 -5.73 16.00 15.96
N ARG A 424 -6.45 15.90 14.85
CA ARG A 424 -6.78 14.62 14.20
C ARG A 424 -5.80 14.19 13.09
N VAL A 425 -4.69 14.91 12.91
CA VAL A 425 -3.64 14.54 11.95
C VAL A 425 -2.79 13.44 12.54
N LEU A 426 -2.65 12.31 11.82
CA LEU A 426 -1.86 11.16 12.25
C LEU A 426 -0.85 10.77 11.17
N ALA A 427 0.38 10.48 11.55
CA ALA A 427 1.44 10.06 10.63
C ALA A 427 2.30 8.94 11.22
N THR A 428 2.76 8.05 10.35
CA THR A 428 3.83 7.09 10.69
C THR A 428 5.20 7.71 10.39
N PRO A 429 6.28 7.25 11.02
CA PRO A 429 7.64 7.63 10.62
C PRO A 429 7.93 7.39 9.14
N LEU A 430 7.43 6.30 8.55
CA LEU A 430 7.57 6.02 7.13
C LEU A 430 6.91 7.10 6.25
N GLN A 431 5.73 7.59 6.65
CA GLN A 431 5.07 8.69 5.93
C GLN A 431 5.88 9.99 6.04
N MET A 432 6.41 10.31 7.23
CA MET A 432 7.21 11.53 7.37
C MET A 432 8.58 11.42 6.70
N ALA A 433 9.19 10.23 6.65
CA ALA A 433 10.36 9.98 5.81
C ALA A 433 10.04 10.17 4.31
N SER A 434 8.84 9.76 3.86
CA SER A 434 8.36 9.99 2.48
C SER A 434 8.11 11.49 2.19
N VAL A 435 7.67 12.28 3.18
CA VAL A 435 7.59 13.75 3.08
C VAL A 435 8.99 14.33 2.88
N GLY A 436 9.95 13.96 3.73
CA GLY A 436 11.35 14.37 3.59
C GLY A 436 11.96 13.94 2.24
N GLN A 437 11.72 12.67 1.81
CA GLN A 437 12.10 12.15 0.51
C GLN A 437 11.57 12.99 -0.65
N THR A 438 10.31 13.41 -0.57
CA THR A 438 9.66 14.21 -1.61
C THR A 438 10.36 15.55 -1.80
N ILE A 439 10.66 16.25 -0.72
CA ILE A 439 11.40 17.52 -0.77
C ILE A 439 12.83 17.28 -1.29
N ALA A 440 13.52 16.27 -0.77
CA ALA A 440 14.85 15.84 -1.20
C ALA A 440 14.92 15.43 -2.69
N ASN A 441 13.80 15.08 -3.30
CA ASN A 441 13.68 14.67 -4.70
C ASN A 441 12.96 15.72 -5.54
N ASP A 442 13.25 17.00 -5.31
CA ASP A 442 12.75 18.13 -6.11
C ASP A 442 11.21 18.17 -6.19
N GLY A 443 10.52 17.78 -5.13
CA GLY A 443 9.05 17.74 -5.06
C GLY A 443 8.40 16.56 -5.78
N LEU A 444 9.18 15.54 -6.17
CA LEU A 444 8.69 14.30 -6.76
C LEU A 444 8.64 13.19 -5.72
N ARG A 445 7.45 12.83 -5.27
CA ARG A 445 7.23 11.68 -4.39
C ARG A 445 7.40 10.38 -5.15
N LEU A 446 8.19 9.48 -4.60
CA LEU A 446 8.26 8.08 -5.01
C LEU A 446 7.61 7.24 -3.92
N ALA A 447 6.66 6.40 -4.30
CA ALA A 447 6.02 5.52 -3.33
C ALA A 447 7.07 4.61 -2.68
N PRO A 448 7.13 4.53 -1.33
CA PRO A 448 8.11 3.68 -0.66
C PRO A 448 8.00 2.22 -1.09
N THR A 449 9.14 1.56 -1.31
CA THR A 449 9.18 0.16 -1.72
C THR A 449 10.19 -0.65 -0.90
N LEU A 450 9.83 -1.91 -0.62
CA LEU A 450 10.71 -2.91 0.01
C LEU A 450 11.34 -3.86 -1.02
N GLN A 451 11.04 -3.71 -2.31
CA GLN A 451 11.52 -4.61 -3.36
C GLN A 451 12.47 -3.89 -4.31
N ALA A 452 13.69 -4.39 -4.43
CA ALA A 452 14.72 -3.82 -5.30
C ALA A 452 14.34 -3.84 -6.79
N SER A 453 13.45 -4.72 -7.21
CA SER A 453 13.02 -4.90 -8.61
C SER A 453 11.76 -4.13 -8.98
N SER A 454 11.11 -3.44 -8.05
CA SER A 454 9.87 -2.72 -8.31
C SER A 454 10.11 -1.26 -8.72
N SER A 455 9.35 -0.78 -9.71
CA SER A 455 9.29 0.64 -10.04
C SER A 455 8.33 1.36 -9.10
N SER A 456 8.79 2.35 -8.37
CA SER A 456 7.94 3.15 -7.49
C SER A 456 6.97 4.03 -8.27
N LYS A 457 5.70 4.07 -7.84
CA LYS A 457 4.72 5.04 -8.36
C LYS A 457 5.23 6.46 -8.09
N ARG A 458 5.18 7.30 -9.13
CA ARG A 458 5.67 8.69 -9.10
C ARG A 458 4.49 9.66 -8.99
N THR A 459 4.59 10.63 -8.10
CA THR A 459 3.60 11.68 -7.93
C THR A 459 4.30 13.02 -7.80
N ARG A 460 3.99 13.98 -8.69
CA ARG A 460 4.45 15.36 -8.54
C ARG A 460 3.64 16.02 -7.44
N VAL A 461 4.27 16.28 -6.29
CA VAL A 461 3.65 16.92 -5.13
C VAL A 461 3.75 18.43 -5.25
N THR A 462 4.94 18.93 -5.58
CA THR A 462 5.21 20.36 -5.75
C THR A 462 6.29 20.61 -6.81
N SER A 463 6.51 21.86 -7.17
CA SER A 463 7.56 22.24 -8.12
C SER A 463 8.95 22.06 -7.48
N ALA A 464 9.98 21.84 -8.32
CA ALA A 464 11.37 21.83 -7.87
C ALA A 464 11.76 23.15 -7.19
N ARG A 465 11.24 24.29 -7.68
CA ARG A 465 11.46 25.61 -7.07
C ARG A 465 10.96 25.67 -5.64
N THR A 466 9.73 25.20 -5.39
CA THR A 466 9.13 25.14 -4.05
C THR A 466 9.91 24.19 -3.16
N ALA A 467 10.22 22.99 -3.64
CA ALA A 467 11.00 22.01 -2.89
C ALA A 467 12.38 22.55 -2.48
N ASN A 468 13.09 23.22 -3.41
CA ASN A 468 14.38 23.85 -3.12
C ASN A 468 14.27 25.01 -2.12
N THR A 469 13.16 25.75 -2.14
CA THR A 469 12.90 26.77 -1.12
C THR A 469 12.72 26.12 0.26
N ILE A 470 11.92 25.05 0.34
CA ILE A 470 11.71 24.31 1.60
C ILE A 470 13.03 23.67 2.07
N THR A 471 13.86 23.15 1.18
CA THR A 471 15.19 22.63 1.53
C THR A 471 16.01 23.67 2.28
N ARG A 472 16.08 24.91 1.77
CA ARG A 472 16.81 26.00 2.45
C ARG A 472 16.20 26.39 3.80
N LEU A 473 14.87 26.34 3.93
CA LEU A 473 14.22 26.53 5.23
C LEU A 473 14.59 25.42 6.21
N MET A 474 14.61 24.19 5.74
CA MET A 474 14.99 23.01 6.53
C MET A 474 16.48 22.99 6.90
N GLU A 475 17.37 23.54 6.07
CA GLU A 475 18.78 23.73 6.43
C GLU A 475 18.89 24.66 7.65
N GLY A 476 18.16 25.80 7.69
CA GLY A 476 18.16 26.73 8.80
C GLY A 476 17.74 26.08 10.14
N VAL A 477 16.83 25.11 10.11
CA VAL A 477 16.44 24.35 11.33
C VAL A 477 17.65 23.64 11.95
N VAL A 478 18.55 23.10 11.13
CA VAL A 478 19.73 22.34 11.60
C VAL A 478 20.93 23.25 11.84
N GLU A 479 21.04 24.37 11.11
CA GLU A 479 22.16 25.30 11.25
C GLU A 479 22.06 26.14 12.53
N TYR A 480 20.89 26.69 12.85
CA TYR A 480 20.70 27.64 13.96
C TYR A 480 19.34 27.53 14.68
N GLY A 481 18.43 26.65 14.19
CA GLY A 481 17.11 26.48 14.74
C GLY A 481 16.99 25.34 15.75
N THR A 482 15.79 24.79 15.85
CA THR A 482 15.44 23.75 16.85
C THR A 482 16.09 22.38 16.60
N GLY A 483 16.73 22.16 15.46
CA GLY A 483 17.25 20.84 15.06
C GLY A 483 18.77 20.72 15.02
N THR A 484 19.52 21.61 15.68
CA THR A 484 21.00 21.65 15.66
C THR A 484 21.65 20.35 16.08
N ALA A 485 21.05 19.59 17.01
CA ALA A 485 21.53 18.28 17.43
C ALA A 485 21.44 17.17 16.36
N GLY A 486 20.74 17.42 15.23
CA GLY A 486 20.70 16.56 14.06
C GLY A 486 21.80 16.83 13.03
N ALA A 487 22.72 17.76 13.30
CA ALA A 487 23.81 18.09 12.40
C ALA A 487 24.78 16.94 12.22
N VAL A 488 25.32 16.80 11.01
CA VAL A 488 26.38 15.86 10.66
C VAL A 488 27.60 16.65 10.21
N GLU A 489 28.75 16.39 10.84
CA GLU A 489 29.99 17.11 10.55
C GLU A 489 30.36 17.07 9.06
N GLY A 490 30.66 18.22 8.49
CA GLY A 490 31.03 18.36 7.07
C GLY A 490 29.89 18.14 6.07
N VAL A 491 28.63 17.93 6.52
CA VAL A 491 27.49 17.66 5.65
C VAL A 491 26.35 18.64 5.93
N ARG A 492 25.84 19.30 4.90
CA ARG A 492 24.62 20.10 5.05
C ARG A 492 23.42 19.16 5.18
N VAL A 493 22.75 19.25 6.31
CA VAL A 493 21.54 18.50 6.62
C VAL A 493 20.34 19.44 6.53
N ALA A 494 19.29 19.01 5.86
CA ALA A 494 17.98 19.67 5.87
C ALA A 494 17.03 18.88 6.78
N GLY A 495 16.47 19.52 7.83
CA GLY A 495 15.64 18.84 8.81
C GLY A 495 14.49 19.69 9.34
N LYS A 496 13.56 19.05 10.03
CA LYS A 496 12.48 19.69 10.77
C LYS A 496 12.20 18.90 12.03
N THR A 497 12.18 19.56 13.17
CA THR A 497 11.78 18.99 14.45
C THR A 497 10.26 19.03 14.60
N GLY A 498 9.73 18.13 15.41
CA GLY A 498 8.35 18.12 15.87
C GLY A 498 8.29 17.74 17.34
N THR A 499 7.38 18.35 18.03
CA THR A 499 6.97 18.01 19.40
C THR A 499 5.46 18.01 19.36
N ALA A 500 4.85 16.84 19.54
CA ALA A 500 3.40 16.69 19.52
C ALA A 500 2.91 16.47 20.94
N GLU A 501 2.06 17.33 21.42
CA GLU A 501 1.41 17.19 22.72
C GLU A 501 0.36 16.09 22.67
N LEU A 502 0.28 15.25 23.71
CA LEU A 502 -0.61 14.10 23.81
C LEU A 502 -1.84 14.38 24.65
N GLY A 503 -1.73 15.23 25.65
CA GLY A 503 -2.82 15.64 26.52
C GLY A 503 -2.84 17.14 26.75
N ASP A 504 -3.93 17.64 27.36
CA ASP A 504 -4.10 19.06 27.62
C ASP A 504 -3.23 19.50 28.81
N THR A 505 -2.51 20.59 28.63
CA THR A 505 -1.66 21.23 29.65
C THR A 505 -2.26 22.54 30.16
N ARG A 506 -3.49 22.87 29.78
CA ARG A 506 -4.14 24.18 30.05
C ARG A 506 -5.13 24.11 31.20
N GLY A 507 -5.06 25.12 32.08
CA GLY A 507 -6.01 25.31 33.14
C GLY A 507 -5.80 24.43 34.38
N PRO A 508 -6.65 24.58 35.41
CA PRO A 508 -6.50 23.87 36.67
C PRO A 508 -6.83 22.36 36.62
N GLU A 509 -7.47 21.92 35.57
CA GLU A 509 -7.80 20.50 35.31
C GLU A 509 -6.89 19.87 34.23
N ALA A 510 -5.71 20.48 33.99
CA ALA A 510 -4.75 19.97 33.02
C ALA A 510 -4.33 18.52 33.33
N GLU A 511 -4.35 17.66 32.33
CA GLU A 511 -3.97 16.25 32.44
C GLU A 511 -2.46 16.09 32.72
N PHE A 512 -1.64 17.05 32.25
CA PHE A 512 -0.20 17.05 32.39
C PHE A 512 0.35 18.43 32.76
N ASP A 513 1.49 18.45 33.42
CA ASP A 513 2.29 19.65 33.57
C ASP A 513 2.91 20.06 32.23
N LEU A 514 3.03 21.35 31.98
CA LEU A 514 3.62 21.91 30.76
C LEU A 514 5.05 21.41 30.50
N ALA A 515 5.80 21.10 31.56
CA ALA A 515 7.19 20.62 31.48
C ALA A 515 7.33 19.10 31.51
N ASP A 516 6.23 18.34 31.56
CA ASP A 516 6.29 16.87 31.58
C ASP A 516 6.75 16.32 30.21
N PRO A 517 7.96 15.76 30.10
CA PRO A 517 8.45 15.20 28.83
C PRO A 517 7.64 14.01 28.35
N THR A 518 6.89 13.33 29.24
CA THR A 518 6.06 12.18 28.89
C THR A 518 4.75 12.59 28.21
N ASN A 519 4.41 13.86 28.22
CA ASN A 519 3.26 14.41 27.48
C ASN A 519 3.55 14.68 26.00
N THR A 520 4.77 14.42 25.54
CA THR A 520 5.14 14.81 24.17
C THR A 520 5.79 13.67 23.39
N ASP A 521 5.34 13.51 22.15
CA ASP A 521 6.00 12.71 21.14
C ASP A 521 7.06 13.53 20.41
N ALA A 522 8.29 13.03 20.44
CA ALA A 522 9.43 13.67 19.80
C ALA A 522 9.59 13.21 18.36
N TRP A 523 9.60 14.17 17.43
CA TRP A 523 9.75 13.91 16.00
C TRP A 523 10.95 14.64 15.38
N PHE A 524 11.59 14.00 14.40
CA PHE A 524 12.54 14.65 13.52
C PHE A 524 12.48 14.04 12.12
N THR A 525 12.33 14.90 11.10
CA THR A 525 12.37 14.47 9.69
C THR A 525 13.50 15.21 9.00
N ALA A 526 14.42 14.49 8.36
CA ALA A 526 15.60 15.09 7.74
C ALA A 526 16.05 14.33 6.50
N PHE A 527 16.88 14.99 5.69
CA PHE A 527 17.62 14.34 4.61
C PHE A 527 19.02 14.93 4.45
N ALA A 528 19.92 14.14 3.92
CA ALA A 528 21.32 14.52 3.74
C ALA A 528 21.95 13.85 2.49
N PRO A 529 22.97 14.49 1.87
CA PRO A 529 23.30 15.93 1.92
C PRO A 529 22.19 16.77 1.29
N ALA A 530 21.95 17.98 1.76
CA ALA A 530 20.86 18.84 1.27
C ALA A 530 20.91 19.08 -0.26
N GLY A 531 22.10 19.25 -0.83
CA GLY A 531 22.29 19.53 -2.26
C GLY A 531 22.28 18.28 -3.16
N ARG A 532 22.61 17.11 -2.65
CA ARG A 532 22.62 15.82 -3.36
C ARG A 532 22.12 14.70 -2.45
N PRO A 533 20.82 14.67 -2.14
CA PRO A 533 20.27 13.77 -1.13
C PRO A 533 20.51 12.29 -1.44
N ARG A 534 21.04 11.56 -0.44
CA ARG A 534 21.28 10.11 -0.49
C ARG A 534 20.37 9.34 0.46
N ILE A 535 19.92 10.00 1.54
CA ILE A 535 19.06 9.40 2.54
C ILE A 535 18.08 10.45 3.08
N ALA A 536 16.82 10.05 3.26
CA ALA A 536 15.80 10.76 4.04
C ALA A 536 15.40 9.88 5.22
N VAL A 537 15.30 10.47 6.41
CA VAL A 537 15.03 9.79 7.67
C VAL A 537 13.88 10.48 8.40
N ALA A 538 13.01 9.71 9.04
CA ALA A 538 12.12 10.23 10.08
C ALA A 538 12.22 9.38 11.33
N VAL A 539 12.25 10.07 12.46
CA VAL A 539 12.31 9.51 13.81
C VAL A 539 11.07 9.93 14.57
N LEU A 540 10.46 8.99 15.27
CA LEU A 540 9.46 9.18 16.31
C LEU A 540 9.95 8.52 17.58
N LEU A 541 9.90 9.24 18.70
CA LEU A 541 10.07 8.67 20.04
C LEU A 541 8.85 9.07 20.87
N VAL A 542 8.08 8.08 21.29
CA VAL A 542 6.79 8.28 21.95
C VAL A 542 7.04 8.62 23.42
N ARG A 543 6.38 9.66 23.93
CA ARG A 543 6.48 10.12 25.33
C ARG A 543 7.93 10.37 25.77
N ALA A 544 8.71 11.06 24.91
CA ALA A 544 10.15 11.14 25.09
C ALA A 544 10.69 12.57 25.16
N GLY A 545 9.83 13.58 25.20
CA GLY A 545 10.23 14.99 25.24
C GLY A 545 10.26 15.65 23.86
N THR A 546 11.18 16.61 23.65
CA THR A 546 11.16 17.45 22.45
C THR A 546 11.94 16.84 21.29
N GLY A 547 11.47 17.09 20.05
CA GLY A 547 12.11 16.57 18.85
C GLY A 547 13.57 17.01 18.69
N GLY A 548 13.90 18.24 19.09
CA GLY A 548 15.27 18.76 19.04
C GLY A 548 16.23 18.06 20.00
N ALA A 549 15.75 17.76 21.21
CA ALA A 549 16.59 17.16 22.25
C ALA A 549 16.83 15.65 22.08
N VAL A 550 15.83 14.91 21.56
CA VAL A 550 15.93 13.44 21.57
C VAL A 550 15.78 12.81 20.18
N ALA A 551 14.92 13.33 19.29
CA ALA A 551 14.70 12.72 17.98
C ALA A 551 15.76 13.18 16.95
N ALA A 552 16.20 14.42 16.99
CA ALA A 552 17.26 14.93 16.12
C ALA A 552 18.60 14.20 16.33
N PRO A 553 19.13 14.03 17.56
CA PRO A 553 20.33 13.24 17.77
C PRO A 553 20.16 11.76 17.43
N ALA A 554 18.96 11.17 17.59
CA ALA A 554 18.69 9.81 17.16
C ALA A 554 18.74 9.63 15.65
N ALA A 555 18.40 10.66 14.85
CA ALA A 555 18.50 10.61 13.41
C ALA A 555 19.95 10.69 12.88
N GLN A 556 20.87 11.33 13.60
CA GLN A 556 22.25 11.57 13.17
C GLN A 556 23.01 10.28 12.77
N PRO A 557 23.07 9.24 13.61
CA PRO A 557 23.78 8.00 13.24
C PRO A 557 23.16 7.30 12.04
N VAL A 558 21.84 7.41 11.83
CA VAL A 558 21.15 6.83 10.68
C VAL A 558 21.48 7.59 9.40
N LEU A 559 21.54 8.94 9.46
CA LEU A 559 22.01 9.78 8.35
C LEU A 559 23.45 9.42 7.99
N VAL A 560 24.35 9.31 8.97
CA VAL A 560 25.76 8.94 8.76
C VAL A 560 25.89 7.58 8.11
N ALA A 561 25.13 6.56 8.57
CA ALA A 561 25.12 5.23 7.97
C ALA A 561 24.69 5.27 6.50
N GLY A 562 23.66 6.02 6.17
CA GLY A 562 23.18 6.18 4.79
C GLY A 562 24.11 6.96 3.87
N LEU A 563 24.94 7.85 4.42
CA LEU A 563 25.95 8.58 3.66
C LEU A 563 27.17 7.72 3.31
N LYS A 564 27.45 6.67 4.07
CA LYS A 564 28.57 5.72 3.86
C LYS A 564 28.24 4.56 2.91
N ARG A 565 27.05 4.52 2.34
CA ARG A 565 26.60 3.51 1.35
C ARG A 565 27.35 3.61 0.04
#